data_3b2e9e0293d83e13c5e86537f8a7719b
#
_entry.id   3b2e9e0293d83e13c5e86537f8a7719b
#
_cell.length_a   1.000
_cell.length_b   1.000
_cell.length_c   1.000
_cell.angle_alpha   90.00
_cell.angle_beta   90.00
_cell.angle_gamma   90.00
#
_symmetry.space_group_name_H-M   'P 1'
#
loop_
_entity.id
_entity.type
_entity.pdbx_description
1 polymer ?
#
loop_
_entity_poly.entity_id
_entity_poly.type
_entity_poly.pdbx_seq_one_letter_code
_entity_poly.pdbx_strand_id
1 'polypeptide(L)'
;MLLRADGGYKLSRRKSDMTAKPRITILYCTQCNWLLRAAWMAQELLQTFGDSLGEVALLPGTGGNFEIRVDEALVWERKRDGGFPGPKELKQRVRDMIEPGRDLGHTDRTSAEG
;
A
#
# COMPACT_ATOMS: atom_id res chain seq x y z
N MET A 1 -8.14 -4.72 10.42
CA MET A 1 -6.89 -5.45 10.56
C MET A 1 -5.70 -4.55 10.28
N LEU A 2 -4.70 -4.65 11.10
CA LEU A 2 -3.56 -3.77 11.03
C LEU A 2 -2.27 -4.59 10.98
N LEU A 3 -1.44 -4.29 9.98
CA LEU A 3 -0.15 -4.93 9.83
C LEU A 3 0.92 -3.88 10.03
N ARG A 4 1.84 -4.12 10.92
CA ARG A 4 2.86 -3.14 11.25
C ARG A 4 4.23 -3.58 10.82
N ALA A 5 4.96 -2.64 10.27
CA ALA A 5 6.31 -2.90 9.80
C ALA A 5 7.32 -2.90 10.95
N ASP A 6 7.08 -2.07 11.94
CA ASP A 6 8.06 -1.90 13.02
C ASP A 6 7.73 -2.69 14.28
N GLY A 7 6.65 -3.41 14.29
CA GLY A 7 6.28 -4.23 15.41
C GLY A 7 5.84 -3.50 16.67
N GLY A 8 5.95 -2.20 16.70
CA GLY A 8 5.56 -1.44 17.86
C GLY A 8 4.19 -0.83 17.68
N TYR A 9 3.48 -0.67 18.75
CA TYR A 9 2.20 -0.01 18.69
C TYR A 9 2.32 1.41 19.22
N LYS A 10 1.91 2.36 18.42
CA LYS A 10 1.95 3.76 18.80
C LYS A 10 0.63 4.40 18.55
N LEU A 11 -0.11 4.60 19.61
CA LEU A 11 -1.36 5.31 19.51
C LEU A 11 -1.19 6.65 18.87
N SER A 12 -0.11 7.26 19.19
CA SER A 12 0.05 8.67 18.91
C SER A 12 0.75 8.95 17.63
N ARG A 13 0.69 8.07 16.70
CA ARG A 13 1.26 8.41 15.43
C ARG A 13 0.53 9.63 14.89
N ARG A 14 1.22 10.74 14.85
CA ARG A 14 0.60 12.01 14.51
C ARG A 14 1.10 12.53 13.20
N LYS A 15 0.25 13.30 12.54
CA LYS A 15 0.66 13.93 11.32
C LYS A 15 1.77 14.93 11.54
N SER A 16 1.80 15.52 12.71
CA SER A 16 2.83 16.49 13.01
C SER A 16 4.19 15.87 13.27
N ASP A 17 4.25 14.57 13.39
CA ASP A 17 5.52 13.90 13.60
C ASP A 17 6.25 13.78 12.27
N MET A 18 7.16 14.69 12.02
CA MET A 18 7.86 14.77 10.76
C MET A 18 8.78 13.59 10.49
N THR A 19 9.08 12.82 11.51
CA THR A 19 9.95 11.67 11.35
C THR A 19 9.17 10.37 11.20
N ALA A 20 7.87 10.44 11.28
CA ALA A 20 7.06 9.24 11.17
C ALA A 20 7.14 8.66 9.77
N LYS A 21 7.28 7.35 9.71
CA LYS A 21 7.27 6.66 8.43
C LYS A 21 5.85 6.68 7.86
N PRO A 22 5.73 6.63 6.55
CA PRO A 22 4.41 6.68 5.93
C PRO A 22 3.55 5.49 6.29
N ARG A 23 2.26 5.72 6.26
CA ARG A 23 1.27 4.71 6.56
C ARG A 23 0.49 4.40 5.29
N ILE A 24 0.31 3.12 5.00
CA ILE A 24 -0.50 2.72 3.86
C ILE A 24 -1.81 2.16 4.38
N THR A 25 -2.92 2.56 3.77
CA THR A 25 -4.22 1.99 4.09
C THR A 25 -4.81 1.36 2.84
N ILE A 26 -5.41 0.20 3.01
CA ILE A 26 -6.11 -0.50 1.94
C ILE A 26 -7.55 -0.71 2.39
N LEU A 27 -8.44 0.05 1.78
CA LEU A 27 -9.87 -0.09 2.03
C LEU A 27 -10.42 -1.12 1.06
N TYR A 28 -11.11 -2.12 1.57
CA TYR A 28 -11.61 -3.19 0.71
C TYR A 28 -13.07 -3.51 1.06
N CYS A 29 -13.77 -4.08 0.10
CA CYS A 29 -15.16 -4.46 0.28
C CYS A 29 -15.24 -5.85 0.91
N THR A 30 -15.86 -5.95 2.07
CA THR A 30 -15.99 -7.24 2.75
C THR A 30 -16.99 -8.14 2.04
N GLN A 31 -18.06 -7.57 1.52
CA GLN A 31 -19.10 -8.34 0.84
C GLN A 31 -18.64 -8.90 -0.48
N CYS A 32 -17.58 -8.36 -1.03
CA CYS A 32 -17.02 -8.79 -2.30
C CYS A 32 -15.93 -9.85 -2.13
N ASN A 33 -15.63 -10.21 -0.89
CA ASN A 33 -14.59 -11.20 -0.59
C ASN A 33 -13.20 -10.76 -1.04
N TRP A 34 -12.90 -9.48 -0.87
CA TRP A 34 -11.62 -8.94 -1.32
C TRP A 34 -10.56 -8.89 -0.22
N LEU A 35 -10.84 -9.48 0.93
CA LEU A 35 -9.87 -9.47 2.03
C LEU A 35 -8.55 -10.12 1.64
N LEU A 36 -8.60 -11.30 1.05
CA LEU A 36 -7.36 -12.00 0.72
C LEU A 36 -6.55 -11.23 -0.32
N ARG A 37 -7.23 -10.59 -1.24
CA ARG A 37 -6.56 -9.76 -2.23
C ARG A 37 -5.87 -8.57 -1.56
N ALA A 38 -6.58 -7.91 -0.65
CA ALA A 38 -6.01 -6.77 0.06
C ALA A 38 -4.85 -7.21 0.95
N ALA A 39 -5.01 -8.34 1.61
CA ALA A 39 -3.96 -8.86 2.49
C ALA A 39 -2.71 -9.23 1.71
N TRP A 40 -2.90 -9.82 0.52
CA TRP A 40 -1.76 -10.15 -0.34
C TRP A 40 -0.99 -8.89 -0.73
N MET A 41 -1.72 -7.85 -1.10
CA MET A 41 -1.07 -6.58 -1.46
C MET A 41 -0.32 -5.98 -0.28
N ALA A 42 -0.90 -6.08 0.93
CA ALA A 42 -0.23 -5.60 2.12
C ALA A 42 1.09 -6.34 2.35
N GLN A 43 1.08 -7.65 2.15
CA GLN A 43 2.30 -8.44 2.30
C GLN A 43 3.35 -8.04 1.27
N GLU A 44 2.93 -7.83 0.03
CA GLU A 44 3.87 -7.42 -1.01
C GLU A 44 4.51 -6.08 -0.68
N LEU A 45 3.71 -5.15 -0.18
CA LEU A 45 4.23 -3.84 0.17
C LEU A 45 5.16 -3.90 1.37
N LEU A 46 4.80 -4.67 2.37
CA LEU A 46 5.66 -4.82 3.54
C LEU A 46 6.96 -5.53 3.21
N GLN A 47 6.89 -6.51 2.32
CA GLN A 47 8.07 -7.24 1.91
C GLN A 47 9.04 -6.30 1.18
N THR A 48 8.51 -5.46 0.32
CA THR A 48 9.35 -4.58 -0.50
C THR A 48 9.83 -3.35 0.25
N PHE A 49 8.95 -2.73 1.03
CA PHE A 49 9.24 -1.43 1.64
C PHE A 49 9.25 -1.46 3.17
N GLY A 50 9.32 -2.63 3.77
CA GLY A 50 9.14 -2.74 5.22
C GLY A 50 9.89 -1.74 6.04
N ASP A 51 11.15 -1.51 5.69
CA ASP A 51 11.98 -0.58 6.45
C ASP A 51 11.55 0.88 6.27
N SER A 52 10.83 1.15 5.21
CA SER A 52 10.41 2.50 4.89
C SER A 52 8.97 2.80 5.28
N LEU A 53 8.25 1.80 5.78
CA LEU A 53 6.84 1.96 6.13
C LEU A 53 6.64 1.88 7.63
N GLY A 54 5.70 2.69 8.13
CA GLY A 54 5.31 2.60 9.53
C GLY A 54 4.30 1.50 9.76
N GLU A 55 3.36 1.36 8.84
CA GLU A 55 2.33 0.33 8.95
C GLU A 55 1.56 0.20 7.65
N VAL A 56 0.91 -0.94 7.49
CA VAL A 56 -0.10 -1.12 6.44
C VAL A 56 -1.36 -1.59 7.12
N ALA A 57 -2.45 -0.85 6.95
CA ALA A 57 -3.72 -1.15 7.59
C ALA A 57 -4.73 -1.63 6.57
N LEU A 58 -5.46 -2.68 6.94
CA LEU A 58 -6.56 -3.18 6.12
C LEU A 58 -7.85 -2.68 6.72
N LEU A 59 -8.62 -1.93 5.94
CA LEU A 59 -9.83 -1.28 6.41
C LEU A 59 -11.04 -1.95 5.75
N PRO A 60 -11.87 -2.65 6.53
CA PRO A 60 -13.06 -3.26 5.95
C PRO A 60 -14.09 -2.20 5.59
N GLY A 61 -14.65 -2.34 4.40
CA GLY A 61 -15.67 -1.43 3.91
C GLY A 61 -16.75 -2.19 3.18
N THR A 62 -17.54 -1.46 2.40
CA THR A 62 -18.67 -2.06 1.68
C THR A 62 -18.79 -1.40 0.32
N GLY A 63 -19.79 -1.85 -0.45
CA GLY A 63 -20.16 -1.15 -1.68
C GLY A 63 -19.19 -1.28 -2.84
N GLY A 64 -18.37 -2.30 -2.84
CA GLY A 64 -17.44 -2.49 -3.93
C GLY A 64 -16.29 -1.51 -3.93
N ASN A 65 -16.01 -0.89 -2.81
CA ASN A 65 -14.91 0.06 -2.71
C ASN A 65 -13.59 -0.65 -2.57
N PHE A 66 -12.57 -0.13 -3.24
CA PHE A 66 -11.20 -0.60 -3.09
C PHE A 66 -10.28 0.58 -3.34
N GLU A 67 -9.59 1.02 -2.28
CA GLU A 67 -8.72 2.20 -2.35
C GLU A 67 -7.44 1.95 -1.59
N ILE A 68 -6.34 2.40 -2.16
CA ILE A 68 -5.04 2.32 -1.49
C ILE A 68 -4.51 3.73 -1.35
N ARG A 69 -4.13 4.10 -0.14
CA ARG A 69 -3.60 5.43 0.14
C ARG A 69 -2.25 5.33 0.82
N VAL A 70 -1.41 6.29 0.51
CA VAL A 70 -0.18 6.53 1.26
C VAL A 70 -0.44 7.80 2.05
N ASP A 71 -0.51 7.65 3.37
CA ASP A 71 -0.98 8.71 4.24
C ASP A 71 -2.35 9.19 3.76
N GLU A 72 -2.44 10.41 3.27
CA GLU A 72 -3.72 10.95 2.79
C GLU A 72 -3.87 10.84 1.28
N ALA A 73 -2.83 10.50 0.58
CA ALA A 73 -2.84 10.54 -0.88
C ALA A 73 -3.38 9.26 -1.48
N LEU A 74 -4.32 9.38 -2.38
CA LEU A 74 -4.92 8.22 -3.05
C LEU A 74 -3.98 7.73 -4.14
N VAL A 75 -3.52 6.48 -4.00
CA VAL A 75 -2.60 5.86 -4.94
C VAL A 75 -3.35 5.03 -5.96
N TRP A 76 -4.37 4.34 -5.50
CA TRP A 76 -5.14 3.46 -6.37
C TRP A 76 -6.61 3.49 -5.97
N GLU A 77 -7.49 3.48 -6.96
CA GLU A 77 -8.92 3.35 -6.70
C GLU A 77 -9.51 2.51 -7.84
N ARG A 78 -10.20 1.45 -7.47
CA ARG A 78 -10.63 0.42 -8.41
C ARG A 78 -11.39 0.93 -9.62
N LYS A 79 -12.35 1.80 -9.39
CA LYS A 79 -13.17 2.30 -10.50
C LYS A 79 -12.41 3.28 -11.37
N ARG A 80 -11.63 4.14 -10.74
CA ARG A 80 -10.81 5.11 -11.46
C ARG A 80 -9.76 4.42 -12.32
N ASP A 81 -9.11 3.39 -11.75
CA ASP A 81 -7.97 2.76 -12.38
C ASP A 81 -8.31 1.47 -13.12
N GLY A 82 -9.58 1.09 -13.13
CA GLY A 82 -10.03 -0.01 -13.97
C GLY A 82 -9.76 -1.40 -13.45
N GLY A 83 -9.81 -1.60 -12.13
CA GLY A 83 -9.62 -2.92 -11.56
C GLY A 83 -8.64 -2.90 -10.41
N PHE A 84 -7.88 -4.00 -10.27
CA PHE A 84 -6.92 -4.13 -9.19
C PHE A 84 -5.50 -4.04 -9.73
N PRO A 85 -4.58 -3.44 -8.97
CA PRO A 85 -3.21 -3.32 -9.45
C PRO A 85 -2.49 -4.66 -9.37
N GLY A 86 -1.61 -4.90 -10.32
CA GLY A 86 -0.64 -5.97 -10.17
C GLY A 86 0.44 -5.54 -9.21
N PRO A 87 1.25 -6.47 -8.73
CA PRO A 87 2.28 -6.12 -7.75
C PRO A 87 3.30 -5.14 -8.30
N LYS A 88 3.66 -5.27 -9.56
CA LYS A 88 4.64 -4.38 -10.17
C LYS A 88 4.15 -2.94 -10.16
N GLU A 89 2.95 -2.71 -10.67
CA GLU A 89 2.43 -1.36 -10.76
C GLU A 89 2.17 -0.76 -9.38
N LEU A 90 1.65 -1.58 -8.47
CA LEU A 90 1.39 -1.09 -7.12
C LEU A 90 2.68 -0.64 -6.45
N LYS A 91 3.72 -1.45 -6.55
CA LYS A 91 5.00 -1.11 -5.94
C LYS A 91 5.61 0.13 -6.56
N GLN A 92 5.48 0.29 -7.86
CA GLN A 92 6.00 1.48 -8.53
C GLN A 92 5.27 2.74 -8.09
N ARG A 93 3.95 2.67 -7.96
CA ARG A 93 3.20 3.83 -7.51
C ARG A 93 3.53 4.22 -6.08
N VAL A 94 3.67 3.23 -5.21
CA VAL A 94 4.04 3.49 -3.82
C VAL A 94 5.47 4.04 -3.76
N ARG A 95 6.40 3.44 -4.50
CA ARG A 95 7.77 3.92 -4.56
C ARG A 95 7.81 5.39 -4.96
N ASP A 96 7.01 5.76 -5.96
CA ASP A 96 7.01 7.13 -6.44
C ASP A 96 6.52 8.11 -5.38
N MET A 97 5.73 7.63 -4.44
CA MET A 97 5.24 8.49 -3.35
C MET A 97 6.20 8.58 -2.19
N ILE A 98 6.90 7.50 -1.87
CA ILE A 98 7.70 7.47 -0.65
C ILE A 98 9.20 7.50 -0.89
N GLU A 99 9.65 6.96 -1.99
CA GLU A 99 11.09 6.91 -2.33
C GLU A 99 11.28 7.02 -3.83
N PRO A 100 11.02 8.19 -4.42
CA PRO A 100 10.97 8.31 -5.88
C PRO A 100 12.20 7.84 -6.63
N GLY A 101 13.36 7.90 -6.03
CA GLY A 101 14.58 7.49 -6.71
C GLY A 101 14.95 6.03 -6.55
N ARG A 102 14.15 5.28 -5.82
CA ARG A 102 14.51 3.90 -5.50
C ARG A 102 14.29 2.97 -6.69
N ASP A 103 15.32 2.18 -6.98
CA ASP A 103 15.24 1.15 -8.02
C ASP A 103 14.65 -0.12 -7.41
N LEU A 104 13.57 -0.60 -7.96
CA LEU A 104 12.93 -1.83 -7.50
C LEU A 104 13.44 -3.07 -8.20
N GLY A 105 14.50 -2.94 -8.97
CA GLY A 105 15.16 -4.06 -9.60
C GLY A 105 14.29 -4.71 -10.67
N HIS A 106 14.02 -5.99 -10.48
CA HIS A 106 13.18 -6.76 -11.38
C HIS A 106 11.90 -6.07 -11.75
N THR A 107 11.23 -5.51 -10.73
CA THR A 107 9.93 -4.87 -10.92
C THR A 107 10.01 -3.72 -11.91
N ASP A 108 11.07 -2.95 -11.81
CA ASP A 108 11.21 -1.78 -12.68
C ASP A 108 11.67 -2.12 -14.09
N ARG A 109 12.31 -3.25 -14.26
CA ARG A 109 12.93 -3.54 -15.54
C ARG A 109 12.20 -4.49 -16.46
N THR A 110 11.15 -5.09 -15.98
CA THR A 110 10.57 -6.19 -16.71
C THR A 110 10.16 -5.88 -18.12
N SER A 111 9.50 -4.77 -18.31
CA SER A 111 8.96 -4.47 -19.63
C SER A 111 10.04 -4.18 -20.64
N ALA A 112 11.04 -3.47 -20.20
CA ALA A 112 12.11 -3.06 -21.10
C ALA A 112 12.93 -4.23 -21.57
N GLU A 113 12.97 -5.25 -20.78
CA GLU A 113 13.81 -6.39 -21.10
C GLU A 113 13.05 -7.50 -21.76
N GLY A 114 11.84 -7.32 -21.92
CA GLY A 114 11.01 -8.17 -22.73
C GLY A 114 10.51 -9.32 -22.28
#